data_3e6d7eb26ea5495d1be6f9dbbfbfd819
#
_entry.id   3e6d7eb26ea5495d1be6f9dbbfbfd819
#
_cell.length_a   1.000
_cell.length_b   1.000
_cell.length_c   1.000
_cell.angle_alpha   90.00
_cell.angle_beta   90.00
_cell.angle_gamma   90.00
#
_symmetry.space_group_name_H-M   'P 1'
#
loop_
_entity.id
_entity.type
_entity.pdbx_description
1 polymer ?
#
loop_
_entity_poly.entity_id
_entity_poly.type
_entity_poly.pdbx_seq_one_letter_code
_entity_poly.pdbx_strand_id
1 'polypeptide(L)'
;MKLTQEAIHDINHYLRAEHLQQLTNIVKDPESSPNDRFVAIDLLKNANIAAGGVLPMCQDTGTALVMGKKGQFVLTTGKDEIAISQGIYDAYTQLNLRYSQMAPVTTWEEKNTGNNLPAQIEIYADSDHQDEYNFIFLSLIHISEPTRPY
;
A
#
# COMPACT_ATOMS: atom_id res chain seq x y z
N MET A 1 -2.18 -15.07 -5.08
CA MET A 1 -2.17 -14.23 -6.29
C MET A 1 -3.37 -13.27 -6.28
N LYS A 2 -4.61 -13.74 -6.46
CA LYS A 2 -5.78 -12.84 -6.55
C LYS A 2 -5.95 -11.95 -5.32
N LEU A 3 -5.86 -12.50 -4.11
CA LEU A 3 -5.93 -11.72 -2.85
C LEU A 3 -4.87 -10.61 -2.79
N THR A 4 -3.63 -10.90 -3.18
CA THR A 4 -2.54 -9.90 -3.20
C THR A 4 -2.83 -8.79 -4.20
N GLN A 5 -3.33 -9.13 -5.39
CA GLN A 5 -3.70 -8.15 -6.41
C GLN A 5 -4.83 -7.24 -5.93
N GLU A 6 -5.87 -7.81 -5.31
CA GLU A 6 -6.98 -7.05 -4.73
C GLU A 6 -6.50 -6.14 -3.58
N ALA A 7 -5.65 -6.66 -2.69
CA ALA A 7 -5.10 -5.87 -1.59
C ALA A 7 -4.26 -4.68 -2.10
N ILE A 8 -3.41 -4.88 -3.11
CA ILE A 8 -2.63 -3.79 -3.74
C ILE A 8 -3.55 -2.79 -4.43
N HIS A 9 -4.63 -3.24 -5.09
CA HIS A 9 -5.64 -2.34 -5.63
C HIS A 9 -6.24 -1.47 -4.52
N ASP A 10 -6.71 -2.10 -3.45
CA ASP A 10 -7.43 -1.41 -2.38
C ASP A 10 -6.55 -0.37 -1.67
N ILE A 11 -5.32 -0.72 -1.30
CA ILE A 11 -4.42 0.22 -0.62
C ILE A 11 -3.99 1.41 -1.50
N ASN A 12 -4.08 1.31 -2.81
CA ASN A 12 -3.77 2.41 -3.71
C ASN A 12 -4.99 3.28 -4.08
N HIS A 13 -6.21 2.80 -3.85
CA HIS A 13 -7.43 3.49 -4.27
C HIS A 13 -8.35 3.93 -3.11
N TYR A 14 -8.22 3.32 -1.93
CA TYR A 14 -9.10 3.61 -0.80
C TYR A 14 -8.34 4.09 0.42
N LEU A 15 -8.67 5.27 0.93
CA LEU A 15 -8.24 5.72 2.24
C LEU A 15 -9.10 5.11 3.34
N ARG A 16 -8.48 4.90 4.50
CA ARG A 16 -9.20 4.45 5.70
C ARG A 16 -10.21 5.50 6.17
N ALA A 17 -11.32 5.04 6.73
CA ALA A 17 -12.39 5.91 7.20
C ALA A 17 -11.92 6.93 8.24
N GLU A 18 -11.02 6.51 9.15
CA GLU A 18 -10.46 7.38 10.17
C GLU A 18 -9.64 8.52 9.57
N HIS A 19 -8.86 8.24 8.51
CA HIS A 19 -8.08 9.26 7.83
C HIS A 19 -8.98 10.26 7.09
N LEU A 20 -10.01 9.79 6.40
CA LEU A 20 -11.02 10.66 5.78
C LEU A 20 -11.72 11.54 6.84
N GLN A 21 -11.98 11.00 8.03
CA GLN A 21 -12.56 11.74 9.13
C GLN A 21 -11.61 12.83 9.64
N GLN A 22 -10.30 12.54 9.76
CA GLN A 22 -9.29 13.54 10.16
C GLN A 22 -9.24 14.71 9.17
N LEU A 23 -9.19 14.43 7.86
CA LEU A 23 -9.24 15.46 6.82
C LEU A 23 -10.54 16.28 6.91
N THR A 24 -11.66 15.61 7.14
CA THR A 24 -12.96 16.29 7.30
C THR A 24 -12.99 17.18 8.55
N ASN A 25 -12.35 16.76 9.63
CA ASN A 25 -12.25 17.56 10.85
C ASN A 25 -11.45 18.85 10.61
N ILE A 26 -10.33 18.78 9.86
CA ILE A 26 -9.55 19.97 9.48
C ILE A 26 -10.41 20.97 8.69
N VAL A 27 -11.24 20.48 7.75
CA VAL A 27 -12.15 21.36 6.98
C VAL A 27 -13.17 22.05 7.86
N LYS A 28 -13.66 21.38 8.90
CA LYS A 28 -14.70 21.88 9.81
C LYS A 28 -14.16 22.71 10.97
N ASP A 29 -12.89 22.60 11.28
CA ASP A 29 -12.28 23.30 12.41
C ASP A 29 -12.21 24.81 12.17
N PRO A 30 -12.83 25.65 13.02
CA PRO A 30 -12.78 27.11 12.89
C PRO A 30 -11.36 27.69 13.03
N GLU A 31 -10.46 26.99 13.75
CA GLU A 31 -9.08 27.42 13.96
C GLU A 31 -8.13 27.03 12.80
N SER A 32 -8.56 26.17 11.88
CA SER A 32 -7.78 25.80 10.71
C SER A 32 -7.52 27.00 9.80
N SER A 33 -6.28 27.13 9.31
CA SER A 33 -5.94 28.17 8.35
C SER A 33 -6.66 27.95 7.00
N PRO A 34 -6.83 29.01 6.18
CA PRO A 34 -7.37 28.85 4.82
C PRO A 34 -6.59 27.85 3.97
N ASN A 35 -5.25 27.79 4.14
CA ASN A 35 -4.40 26.86 3.43
C ASN A 35 -4.64 25.40 3.87
N ASP A 36 -4.77 25.16 5.19
CA ASP A 36 -5.02 23.80 5.69
C ASP A 36 -6.35 23.26 5.19
N ARG A 37 -7.39 24.10 5.18
CA ARG A 37 -8.70 23.72 4.63
C ARG A 37 -8.63 23.43 3.14
N PHE A 38 -7.91 24.28 2.38
CA PHE A 38 -7.74 24.07 0.94
C PHE A 38 -7.07 22.73 0.65
N VAL A 39 -5.95 22.43 1.33
CA VAL A 39 -5.21 21.17 1.18
C VAL A 39 -6.08 19.98 1.58
N ALA A 40 -6.77 20.05 2.72
CA ALA A 40 -7.64 18.97 3.18
C ALA A 40 -8.79 18.68 2.19
N ILE A 41 -9.40 19.73 1.60
CA ILE A 41 -10.44 19.56 0.57
C ILE A 41 -9.86 18.89 -0.69
N ASP A 42 -8.66 19.27 -1.12
CA ASP A 42 -8.06 18.67 -2.32
C ASP A 42 -7.66 17.22 -2.08
N LEU A 43 -7.19 16.86 -0.89
CA LEU A 43 -6.94 15.46 -0.51
C LEU A 43 -8.25 14.65 -0.47
N LEU A 44 -9.35 15.20 0.04
CA LEU A 44 -10.65 14.54 0.02
C LEU A 44 -11.19 14.35 -1.41
N LYS A 45 -11.01 15.34 -2.29
CA LYS A 45 -11.36 15.21 -3.72
C LYS A 45 -10.54 14.12 -4.39
N ASN A 46 -9.21 14.10 -4.13
CA ASN A 46 -8.32 13.08 -4.65
C ASN A 46 -8.76 11.68 -4.20
N ALA A 47 -9.07 11.50 -2.92
CA ALA A 47 -9.56 10.23 -2.38
C ALA A 47 -10.87 9.79 -3.06
N ASN A 48 -11.79 10.73 -3.33
CA ASN A 48 -13.04 10.44 -4.04
C ASN A 48 -12.80 10.02 -5.50
N ILE A 49 -11.86 10.65 -6.19
CA ILE A 49 -11.48 10.29 -7.57
C ILE A 49 -10.82 8.90 -7.58
N ALA A 50 -9.89 8.65 -6.66
CA ALA A 50 -9.20 7.38 -6.55
C ALA A 50 -10.15 6.22 -6.24
N ALA A 51 -11.19 6.46 -5.42
CA ALA A 51 -12.22 5.47 -5.11
C ALA A 51 -13.02 4.98 -6.34
N GLY A 52 -12.90 5.67 -7.48
CA GLY A 52 -13.40 5.18 -8.77
C GLY A 52 -12.59 3.99 -9.36
N GLY A 53 -11.45 3.62 -8.75
CA GLY A 53 -10.67 2.43 -9.10
C GLY A 53 -9.91 2.51 -10.43
N VAL A 54 -9.77 3.70 -11.02
CA VAL A 54 -9.07 3.90 -12.30
C VAL A 54 -7.70 4.54 -12.11
N LEU A 55 -7.62 5.57 -11.28
CA LEU A 55 -6.38 6.27 -10.97
C LEU A 55 -6.06 6.09 -9.48
N PRO A 56 -4.82 5.73 -9.12
CA PRO A 56 -4.44 5.62 -7.72
C PRO A 56 -4.38 7.00 -7.06
N MET A 57 -4.50 7.03 -5.73
CA MET A 57 -4.41 8.27 -4.94
C MET A 57 -3.06 8.97 -5.06
N CYS A 58 -1.99 8.23 -5.27
CA CYS A 58 -0.64 8.74 -5.37
C CYS A 58 0.14 8.07 -6.50
N GLN A 59 0.97 8.83 -7.18
CA GLN A 59 1.89 8.34 -8.21
C GLN A 59 3.15 7.69 -7.63
N ASP A 60 3.47 7.97 -6.38
CA ASP A 60 4.62 7.39 -5.68
C ASP A 60 4.20 6.14 -4.91
N THR A 61 4.22 5.01 -5.60
CA THR A 61 3.80 3.73 -5.05
C THR A 61 4.89 3.03 -4.22
N GLY A 62 6.18 3.38 -4.43
CA GLY A 62 7.33 2.83 -3.70
C GLY A 62 7.46 1.31 -3.77
N THR A 63 8.23 0.75 -2.86
CA THR A 63 8.38 -0.70 -2.69
C THR A 63 7.13 -1.27 -2.02
N ALA A 64 6.57 -2.34 -2.58
CA ALA A 64 5.49 -3.06 -1.94
C ALA A 64 6.04 -3.84 -0.72
N LEU A 65 5.44 -3.62 0.45
CA LEU A 65 5.78 -4.30 1.69
C LEU A 65 4.64 -5.25 2.05
N VAL A 66 4.97 -6.50 2.33
CA VAL A 66 4.00 -7.51 2.77
C VAL A 66 4.52 -8.19 4.02
N MET A 67 3.77 -8.08 5.10
CA MET A 67 4.04 -8.78 6.34
C MET A 67 2.94 -9.80 6.57
N GLY A 68 3.31 -11.08 6.72
CA GLY A 68 2.39 -12.18 6.97
C GLY A 68 2.62 -12.82 8.33
N LYS A 69 1.54 -13.22 9.01
CA LYS A 69 1.58 -14.12 10.15
C LYS A 69 0.84 -15.40 9.77
N LYS A 70 1.56 -16.51 9.77
CA LYS A 70 1.06 -17.81 9.30
C LYS A 70 0.95 -18.79 10.45
N GLY A 71 -0.24 -19.28 10.69
CA GLY A 71 -0.52 -20.32 11.67
C GLY A 71 0.04 -21.68 11.24
N GLN A 72 0.35 -22.51 12.22
CA GLN A 72 0.99 -23.81 12.01
C GLN A 72 0.15 -24.78 11.17
N PHE A 73 -1.17 -24.70 11.26
CA PHE A 73 -2.08 -25.59 10.53
C PHE A 73 -2.49 -25.03 9.15
N VAL A 74 -1.99 -23.87 8.75
CA VAL A 74 -2.22 -23.33 7.43
C VAL A 74 -1.25 -23.98 6.45
N LEU A 75 -1.72 -24.98 5.73
CA LEU A 75 -0.92 -25.71 4.77
C LEU A 75 -0.89 -24.99 3.41
N THR A 76 0.28 -24.60 2.99
CA THR A 76 0.55 -24.02 1.66
C THR A 76 1.61 -24.86 0.97
N THR A 77 1.88 -24.58 -0.33
CA THR A 77 2.88 -25.31 -1.10
C THR A 77 4.33 -24.92 -0.76
N GLY A 78 4.55 -24.01 0.22
CA GLY A 78 5.87 -23.46 0.55
C GLY A 78 6.39 -22.43 -0.46
N LYS A 79 5.55 -21.99 -1.41
CA LYS A 79 5.86 -20.99 -2.44
C LYS A 79 5.12 -19.66 -2.18
N ASP A 80 4.92 -19.33 -0.92
CA ASP A 80 4.11 -18.16 -0.52
C ASP A 80 4.71 -16.86 -1.05
N GLU A 81 6.02 -16.68 -0.91
CA GLU A 81 6.75 -15.52 -1.42
C GLU A 81 6.60 -15.35 -2.95
N ILE A 82 6.74 -16.45 -3.69
CA ILE A 82 6.59 -16.46 -5.16
C ILE A 82 5.15 -16.09 -5.54
N ALA A 83 4.16 -16.64 -4.84
CA ALA A 83 2.75 -16.37 -5.10
C ALA A 83 2.38 -14.91 -4.78
N ILE A 84 2.93 -14.34 -3.71
CA ILE A 84 2.74 -12.94 -3.33
C ILE A 84 3.42 -12.02 -4.34
N SER A 85 4.67 -12.28 -4.69
CA SER A 85 5.42 -11.52 -5.71
C SER A 85 4.71 -11.52 -7.06
N GLN A 86 4.16 -12.66 -7.50
CA GLN A 86 3.38 -12.72 -8.72
C GLN A 86 2.09 -11.89 -8.62
N GLY A 87 1.41 -11.88 -7.48
CA GLY A 87 0.23 -11.04 -7.27
C GLY A 87 0.57 -9.55 -7.30
N ILE A 88 1.73 -9.15 -6.78
CA ILE A 88 2.24 -7.78 -6.86
C ILE A 88 2.55 -7.42 -8.32
N TYR A 89 3.29 -8.28 -9.03
CA TYR A 89 3.57 -8.10 -10.45
C TYR A 89 2.28 -7.88 -11.27
N ASP A 90 1.29 -8.75 -11.07
CA ASP A 90 0.01 -8.69 -11.77
C ASP A 90 -0.73 -7.37 -11.47
N ALA A 91 -0.72 -6.93 -10.21
CA ALA A 91 -1.33 -5.66 -9.81
C ALA A 91 -0.66 -4.47 -10.53
N TYR A 92 0.66 -4.36 -10.45
CA TYR A 92 1.38 -3.24 -11.05
C TYR A 92 1.31 -3.22 -12.57
N THR A 93 1.25 -4.36 -13.23
CA THR A 93 1.19 -4.46 -14.70
C THR A 93 -0.22 -4.31 -15.27
N GLN A 94 -1.28 -4.61 -14.48
CA GLN A 94 -2.67 -4.56 -14.93
C GLN A 94 -3.44 -3.32 -14.46
N LEU A 95 -2.98 -2.68 -13.37
CA LEU A 95 -3.53 -1.44 -12.86
C LEU A 95 -2.68 -0.25 -13.33
N ASN A 96 -3.22 0.96 -13.27
CA ASN A 96 -2.50 2.18 -13.65
C ASN A 96 -1.52 2.64 -12.56
N LEU A 97 -0.75 1.72 -11.98
CA LEU A 97 0.22 1.99 -10.93
C LEU A 97 1.59 2.32 -11.55
N ARG A 98 2.30 3.28 -10.95
CA ARG A 98 3.63 3.66 -11.39
C ARG A 98 4.68 2.64 -10.93
N TYR A 99 5.58 2.27 -11.83
CA TYR A 99 6.76 1.46 -11.49
C TYR A 99 7.84 2.35 -10.87
N SER A 100 7.85 2.47 -9.55
CA SER A 100 8.81 3.32 -8.81
C SER A 100 9.98 2.55 -8.21
N GLN A 101 9.98 1.20 -8.30
CA GLN A 101 11.06 0.39 -7.76
C GLN A 101 12.33 0.51 -8.60
N MET A 102 13.42 0.95 -7.94
CA MET A 102 14.76 0.97 -8.48
C MET A 102 15.55 -0.21 -7.92
N ALA A 103 16.38 -0.83 -8.74
CA ALA A 103 17.29 -1.88 -8.31
C ALA A 103 18.74 -1.48 -8.64
N PRO A 104 19.69 -1.65 -7.71
CA PRO A 104 21.10 -1.40 -7.97
C PRO A 104 21.64 -2.44 -8.95
N VAL A 105 22.17 -1.98 -10.08
CA VAL A 105 22.85 -2.81 -11.08
C VAL A 105 24.33 -2.90 -10.74
N THR A 106 24.91 -1.79 -10.30
CA THR A 106 26.27 -1.68 -9.76
C THR A 106 26.26 -0.79 -8.52
N THR A 107 27.44 -0.56 -7.91
CA THR A 107 27.59 0.39 -6.79
C THR A 107 27.19 1.82 -7.16
N TRP A 108 27.22 2.17 -8.44
CA TRP A 108 27.01 3.54 -8.94
C TRP A 108 25.81 3.68 -9.88
N GLU A 109 25.16 2.57 -10.23
CA GLU A 109 24.09 2.57 -11.24
C GLU A 109 22.85 1.87 -10.70
N GLU A 110 21.73 2.58 -10.73
CA GLU A 110 20.40 2.07 -10.43
C GLU A 110 19.54 2.02 -11.68
N LYS A 111 18.70 1.00 -11.79
CA LYS A 111 17.78 0.84 -12.91
C LYS A 111 16.38 0.56 -12.41
N ASN A 112 15.39 1.19 -13.03
CA ASN A 112 13.98 0.87 -12.76
C ASN A 112 13.68 -0.56 -13.23
N THR A 113 13.06 -1.35 -12.35
CA THR A 113 12.78 -2.76 -12.62
C THR A 113 11.64 -2.98 -13.63
N GLY A 114 10.82 -1.95 -13.89
CA GLY A 114 9.72 -2.00 -14.85
C GLY A 114 8.53 -2.87 -14.45
N ASN A 115 8.53 -3.39 -13.22
CA ASN A 115 7.46 -4.27 -12.72
C ASN A 115 7.24 -4.14 -11.19
N ASN A 116 7.91 -3.17 -10.58
CA ASN A 116 7.90 -2.90 -9.15
C ASN A 116 8.34 -4.05 -8.23
N LEU A 117 9.15 -4.97 -8.75
CA LEU A 117 9.83 -6.00 -7.96
C LEU A 117 11.33 -5.69 -7.85
N PRO A 118 12.05 -6.20 -6.83
CA PRO A 118 11.56 -7.06 -5.76
C PRO A 118 10.67 -6.33 -4.76
N ALA A 119 9.70 -7.04 -4.17
CA ALA A 119 8.93 -6.60 -3.03
C ALA A 119 9.61 -7.06 -1.73
N GLN A 120 9.36 -6.37 -0.64
CA GLN A 120 9.78 -6.85 0.68
C GLN A 120 8.65 -7.72 1.25
N ILE A 121 8.93 -9.01 1.44
CA ILE A 121 7.96 -9.99 1.92
C ILE A 121 8.56 -10.67 3.15
N GLU A 122 7.86 -10.57 4.28
CA GLU A 122 8.25 -11.18 5.53
C GLU A 122 7.08 -12.00 6.08
N ILE A 123 7.33 -13.29 6.34
CA ILE A 123 6.30 -14.21 6.86
C ILE A 123 6.80 -14.78 8.19
N TYR A 124 6.05 -14.48 9.24
CA TYR A 124 6.31 -14.93 10.60
C TYR A 124 5.37 -16.06 10.99
N ALA A 125 5.83 -16.94 11.87
CA ALA A 125 4.95 -17.93 12.49
C ALA A 125 3.99 -17.24 13.49
N ASP A 126 2.72 -17.65 13.48
CA ASP A 126 1.72 -17.22 14.46
C ASP A 126 1.41 -18.39 15.40
N SER A 127 1.75 -18.25 16.68
CA SER A 127 1.48 -19.24 17.73
C SER A 127 0.06 -19.14 18.29
N ASP A 128 -0.55 -17.96 18.19
CA ASP A 128 -1.82 -17.64 18.84
C ASP A 128 -3.01 -17.97 17.95
N HIS A 129 -2.84 -17.84 16.62
CA HIS A 129 -3.88 -18.11 15.62
C HIS A 129 -3.38 -19.19 14.65
N GLN A 130 -3.40 -20.44 15.11
CA GLN A 130 -2.73 -21.54 14.43
C GLN A 130 -3.37 -21.98 13.10
N ASP A 131 -4.61 -21.61 12.84
CA ASP A 131 -5.40 -21.92 11.64
C ASP A 131 -5.63 -20.70 10.74
N GLU A 132 -5.03 -19.55 11.08
CA GLU A 132 -5.16 -18.30 10.32
C GLU A 132 -3.89 -17.94 9.57
N TYR A 133 -4.06 -17.21 8.46
CA TYR A 133 -2.98 -16.57 7.73
C TYR A 133 -3.33 -15.10 7.52
N ASN A 134 -2.75 -14.25 8.32
CA ASN A 134 -3.03 -12.82 8.36
C ASN A 134 -1.95 -12.04 7.59
N PHE A 135 -2.36 -11.03 6.83
CA PHE A 135 -1.47 -10.19 6.05
C PHE A 135 -1.67 -8.70 6.33
N ILE A 136 -0.58 -7.97 6.31
CA ILE A 136 -0.56 -6.51 6.21
C ILE A 136 0.14 -6.16 4.91
N PHE A 137 -0.54 -5.41 4.05
CA PHE A 137 0.01 -4.84 2.83
C PHE A 137 0.22 -3.36 3.03
N LEU A 138 1.40 -2.88 2.66
CA LEU A 138 1.78 -1.47 2.77
C LEU A 138 2.39 -1.01 1.45
N SER A 139 2.13 0.22 1.09
CA SER A 139 2.85 0.94 0.04
C SER A 139 3.47 2.22 0.62
N LEU A 140 4.30 2.92 -0.13
CA LEU A 140 5.01 4.10 0.35
C LEU A 140 4.06 5.18 0.89
N ILE A 141 2.88 5.35 0.32
CA ILE A 141 1.88 6.30 0.78
C ILE A 141 1.48 6.08 2.25
N HIS A 142 1.50 4.84 2.74
CA HIS A 142 1.18 4.50 4.13
C HIS A 142 2.35 4.71 5.10
N ILE A 143 3.59 4.74 4.58
CA ILE A 143 4.81 4.86 5.37
C ILE A 143 5.22 6.34 5.48
N SER A 144 4.97 7.13 4.44
CA SER A 144 5.35 8.54 4.38
C SER A 144 4.33 9.49 5.00
N GLU A 145 3.18 9.02 5.45
CA GLU A 145 2.27 9.85 6.24
C GLU A 145 2.94 10.23 7.56
N PRO A 146 3.11 11.56 7.83
CA PRO A 146 3.67 11.98 9.09
C PRO A 146 2.71 11.61 10.21
N THR A 147 3.02 10.52 10.92
CA THR A 147 2.44 10.27 12.24
C THR A 147 2.92 11.40 13.15
N ARG A 148 2.13 12.45 13.33
CA ARG A 148 2.36 13.39 14.42
C ARG A 148 2.11 12.63 15.73
N PRO A 149 3.10 12.53 16.62
CA PRO A 149 2.83 12.06 17.96
C PRO A 149 1.92 13.13 18.60
N TYR A 150 0.77 12.71 19.06
CA TYR A 150 -0.10 13.52 19.90
C TYR A 150 0.46 13.61 21.30
#